data_3f91132c2493245af6e19f955ae9b658
#
_entry.id   3f91132c2493245af6e19f955ae9b658
#
_cell.length_a   1.000
_cell.length_b   1.000
_cell.length_c   1.000
_cell.angle_alpha   90.00
_cell.angle_beta   90.00
_cell.angle_gamma   90.00
#
_symmetry.space_group_name_H-M   'P 1'
#
loop_
_entity.id
_entity.type
_entity.pdbx_description
1 polymer ?
#
loop_
_entity_poly.entity_id
_entity_poly.type
_entity_poly.pdbx_seq_one_letter_code
_entity_poly.pdbx_strand_id
1 'polypeptide(L)'
;MKNILQHMNKAFNNKVRLGIMAALVVNDFLDFNSLKEILSVTDGNLASHIKALEKLEYLKIEKQFIGKKPNTKYSISKLGKLEFQKHIT
;
A
#
# COMPACT_ATOMS: atom_id res chain seq x y z
N MET A 1 -10.17 26.14 -7.88
CA MET A 1 -9.16 25.62 -6.93
C MET A 1 -9.70 24.52 -6.03
N LYS A 2 -10.85 24.72 -5.41
CA LYS A 2 -11.48 23.67 -4.60
C LYS A 2 -11.67 22.37 -5.36
N ASN A 3 -12.08 22.45 -6.60
CA ASN A 3 -12.34 21.25 -7.41
C ASN A 3 -11.08 20.42 -7.63
N ILE A 4 -9.95 21.07 -7.82
CA ILE A 4 -8.67 20.38 -8.00
C ILE A 4 -8.29 19.62 -6.73
N LEU A 5 -8.44 20.28 -5.58
CA LEU A 5 -8.12 19.66 -4.30
C LEU A 5 -9.07 18.51 -3.96
N GLN A 6 -10.34 18.63 -4.36
CA GLN A 6 -11.32 17.59 -4.12
C GLN A 6 -11.08 16.35 -4.98
N HIS A 7 -10.43 16.50 -6.12
CA HIS A 7 -10.10 15.37 -6.98
C HIS A 7 -8.83 14.65 -6.60
N MET A 8 -8.05 15.22 -5.67
CA MET A 8 -6.87 14.54 -5.14
C MET A 8 -7.32 13.34 -4.31
N ASN A 9 -6.61 12.24 -4.47
CA ASN A 9 -6.96 11.01 -3.75
C ASN A 9 -6.61 11.14 -2.27
N LYS A 10 -7.64 11.20 -1.44
CA LYS A 10 -7.46 11.36 0.01
C LYS A 10 -6.72 10.21 0.66
N ALA A 11 -6.76 9.02 0.06
CA ALA A 11 -6.02 7.88 0.58
C ALA A 11 -4.52 8.16 0.64
N PHE A 12 -4.02 9.02 -0.25
CA PHE A 12 -2.59 9.32 -0.34
C PHE A 12 -2.18 10.59 0.41
N ASN A 13 -3.09 11.18 1.18
CA ASN A 13 -2.72 12.29 2.05
C ASN A 13 -1.91 11.84 3.26
N ASN A 14 -1.84 10.53 3.48
CA ASN A 14 -1.07 9.96 4.56
C ASN A 14 0.29 9.50 4.07
N LYS A 15 1.33 9.92 4.77
CA LYS A 15 2.72 9.63 4.43
C LYS A 15 3.01 8.13 4.38
N VAL A 16 2.45 7.36 5.32
CA VAL A 16 2.66 5.92 5.38
C VAL A 16 1.99 5.24 4.20
N ARG A 17 0.76 5.62 3.89
CA ARG A 17 0.05 5.04 2.74
C ARG A 17 0.76 5.31 1.43
N LEU A 18 1.23 6.55 1.27
CA LEU A 18 2.00 6.93 0.08
C LEU A 18 3.28 6.10 -0.01
N GLY A 19 3.96 5.91 1.13
CA GLY A 19 5.16 5.08 1.21
C GLY A 19 4.91 3.63 0.84
N ILE A 20 3.79 3.06 1.29
CA ILE A 20 3.40 1.69 0.92
C ILE A 20 3.25 1.57 -0.60
N MET A 21 2.51 2.50 -1.19
CA MET A 21 2.29 2.48 -2.64
C MET A 21 3.61 2.62 -3.40
N ALA A 22 4.46 3.55 -2.99
CA ALA A 22 5.75 3.76 -3.63
C ALA A 22 6.64 2.51 -3.57
N ALA A 23 6.69 1.86 -2.41
CA ALA A 23 7.47 0.64 -2.23
C ALA A 23 6.96 -0.48 -3.13
N LEU A 24 5.65 -0.59 -3.30
CA LEU A 24 5.05 -1.65 -4.12
C LEU A 24 5.05 -1.35 -5.61
N VAL A 25 5.28 -0.10 -5.99
CA VAL A 25 5.47 0.23 -7.40
C VAL A 25 6.81 -0.29 -7.91
N VAL A 26 7.84 -0.22 -7.06
CA VAL A 26 9.20 -0.62 -7.46
C VAL A 26 9.55 -2.06 -7.09
N ASN A 27 8.66 -2.77 -6.42
CA ASN A 27 8.83 -4.18 -6.06
C ASN A 27 7.61 -4.97 -6.49
N ASP A 28 7.80 -6.14 -7.05
CA ASP A 28 6.69 -7.00 -7.49
C ASP A 28 5.78 -7.36 -6.33
N PHE A 29 6.37 -7.62 -5.18
CA PHE A 29 5.65 -7.89 -3.94
C PHE A 29 6.56 -7.67 -2.76
N LEU A 30 5.98 -7.44 -1.58
CA LEU A 30 6.72 -7.34 -0.32
C LEU A 30 5.90 -8.02 0.76
N ASP A 31 6.57 -8.59 1.76
CA ASP A 31 5.88 -9.10 2.92
C ASP A 31 5.72 -7.99 3.97
N PHE A 32 5.02 -8.31 5.06
CA PHE A 32 4.72 -7.34 6.11
C PHE A 32 6.00 -6.80 6.76
N ASN A 33 6.91 -7.68 7.09
CA ASN A 33 8.15 -7.27 7.77
C ASN A 33 9.03 -6.38 6.90
N SER A 34 9.10 -6.68 5.61
CA SER A 34 9.85 -5.87 4.66
C SER A 34 9.29 -4.46 4.55
N LEU A 35 7.97 -4.35 4.46
CA LEU A 35 7.29 -3.04 4.43
C LEU A 35 7.54 -2.28 5.72
N LYS A 36 7.44 -2.96 6.84
CA LYS A 36 7.67 -2.36 8.14
C LYS A 36 9.08 -1.77 8.25
N GLU A 37 10.08 -2.52 7.80
CA GLU A 37 11.47 -2.07 7.80
C GLU A 37 11.68 -0.87 6.88
N ILE A 38 11.21 -0.99 5.65
CA ILE A 38 11.37 0.06 4.64
C ILE A 38 10.77 1.38 5.14
N LEU A 39 9.60 1.30 5.77
CA LEU A 39 8.85 2.50 6.18
C LEU A 39 9.16 2.94 7.62
N SER A 40 9.86 2.12 8.38
CA SER A 40 10.20 2.41 9.79
C SER A 40 8.96 2.76 10.61
N VAL A 41 7.94 1.91 10.55
CA VAL A 41 6.68 2.12 11.24
C VAL A 41 6.39 0.97 12.20
N THR A 42 5.41 1.15 13.08
CA THR A 42 4.98 0.10 14.00
C THR A 42 4.06 -0.89 13.28
N ASP A 43 3.92 -2.09 13.85
CA ASP A 43 3.03 -3.12 13.32
C ASP A 43 1.59 -2.61 13.19
N GLY A 44 1.09 -1.97 14.23
CA GLY A 44 -0.29 -1.47 14.25
C GLY A 44 -0.52 -0.37 13.24
N ASN A 45 0.44 0.54 13.11
CA ASN A 45 0.35 1.62 12.14
C ASN A 45 0.32 1.07 10.72
N LEU A 46 1.25 0.16 10.40
CA LEU A 46 1.31 -0.44 9.08
C LEU A 46 0.05 -1.25 8.76
N ALA A 47 -0.38 -2.09 9.70
CA ALA A 47 -1.57 -2.92 9.52
C ALA A 47 -2.81 -2.07 9.24
N SER A 48 -2.96 -0.97 9.96
CA SER A 48 -4.10 -0.06 9.80
C SER A 48 -4.14 0.54 8.39
N HIS A 49 -3.00 1.00 7.90
CA HIS A 49 -2.93 1.62 6.58
C HIS A 49 -3.04 0.61 5.45
N ILE A 50 -2.48 -0.58 5.62
CA ILE A 50 -2.66 -1.67 4.65
C ILE A 50 -4.15 -2.00 4.52
N LYS A 51 -4.84 -2.12 5.64
CA LYS A 51 -6.26 -2.43 5.65
C LYS A 51 -7.08 -1.36 4.91
N ALA A 52 -6.74 -0.10 5.11
CA ALA A 52 -7.41 1.00 4.42
C ALA A 52 -7.20 0.93 2.91
N LEU A 53 -5.97 0.65 2.48
CA LEU A 53 -5.65 0.53 1.05
C LEU A 53 -6.29 -0.72 0.43
N GLU A 54 -6.37 -1.80 1.18
CA GLU A 54 -7.03 -3.02 0.75
C GLU A 54 -8.52 -2.78 0.51
N LYS A 55 -9.15 -2.04 1.39
CA LYS A 55 -10.56 -1.69 1.28
C LYS A 55 -10.86 -0.92 0.00
N LEU A 56 -9.92 -0.10 -0.44
CA LEU A 56 -10.02 0.66 -1.68
C LEU A 56 -9.66 -0.18 -2.90
N GLU A 57 -9.25 -1.43 -2.69
CA GLU A 57 -8.81 -2.34 -3.74
C GLU A 57 -7.55 -1.86 -4.45
N TYR A 58 -6.70 -1.11 -3.74
CA TYR A 58 -5.43 -0.64 -4.28
C TYR A 58 -4.32 -1.66 -4.09
N LEU A 59 -4.50 -2.63 -3.20
CA LEU A 59 -3.54 -3.68 -2.92
C LEU A 59 -4.14 -5.05 -3.17
N LYS A 60 -3.27 -5.98 -3.59
CA LYS A 60 -3.58 -7.41 -3.63
C LYS A 60 -2.86 -8.07 -2.47
N ILE A 61 -3.56 -8.91 -1.75
CA ILE A 61 -3.01 -9.62 -0.60
C ILE A 61 -3.10 -11.11 -0.86
N GLU A 62 -1.96 -11.77 -0.84
CA GLU A 62 -1.86 -13.20 -1.06
C GLU A 62 -1.35 -13.86 0.20
N LYS A 63 -2.15 -14.74 0.78
CA LYS A 63 -1.76 -15.53 1.96
C LYS A 63 -1.34 -16.90 1.50
N GLN A 64 -0.19 -17.34 1.97
CA GLN A 64 0.34 -18.67 1.61
C GLN A 64 1.13 -19.22 2.78
N PHE A 65 1.49 -20.49 2.68
CA PHE A 65 2.36 -21.11 3.65
C PHE A 65 3.71 -21.40 2.99
N ILE A 66 4.78 -21.06 3.69
CA ILE A 66 6.13 -21.46 3.31
C ILE A 66 6.54 -22.48 4.35
N GLY A 67 6.48 -23.76 3.99
CA GLY A 67 6.56 -24.83 4.95
C GLY A 67 5.36 -24.79 5.87
N LYS A 68 5.59 -24.68 7.19
CA LYS A 68 4.51 -24.60 8.18
C LYS A 68 4.22 -23.17 8.61
N LYS A 69 4.94 -22.19 8.06
CA LYS A 69 4.79 -20.78 8.48
C LYS A 69 3.86 -20.03 7.52
N PRO A 70 2.87 -19.32 8.05
CA PRO A 70 2.05 -18.45 7.19
C PRO A 70 2.90 -17.29 6.69
N ASN A 71 2.68 -16.92 5.43
CA ASN A 71 3.35 -15.80 4.81
C ASN A 71 2.34 -15.01 4.00
N THR A 72 2.39 -13.69 4.11
CA THR A 72 1.48 -12.81 3.40
C THR A 72 2.29 -11.92 2.47
N LYS A 73 1.93 -11.92 1.20
CA LYS A 73 2.54 -11.06 0.19
C LYS A 73 1.58 -9.95 -0.18
N TYR A 74 2.13 -8.75 -0.27
CA TYR A 74 1.38 -7.57 -0.69
C TYR A 74 1.92 -7.11 -2.03
N SER A 75 1.03 -6.77 -2.95
CA SER A 75 1.40 -6.19 -4.23
C SER A 75 0.40 -5.09 -4.58
N ILE A 76 0.79 -4.22 -5.50
CA ILE A 76 -0.09 -3.14 -5.93
C ILE A 76 -1.06 -3.70 -7.00
N SER A 77 -2.34 -3.32 -6.90
CA SER A 77 -3.31 -3.69 -7.93
C SER A 77 -3.18 -2.77 -9.14
N LYS A 78 -3.83 -3.15 -10.24
CA LYS A 78 -3.89 -2.27 -11.42
C LYS A 78 -4.53 -0.95 -11.08
N LEU A 79 -5.60 -0.98 -10.31
CA LEU A 79 -6.29 0.22 -9.86
C LEU A 79 -5.39 1.08 -8.97
N GLY A 80 -4.70 0.44 -8.02
CA GLY A 80 -3.78 1.15 -7.13
C GLY A 80 -2.66 1.84 -7.90
N LYS A 81 -2.09 1.14 -8.87
CA LYS A 81 -1.03 1.69 -9.71
C LYS A 81 -1.52 2.90 -10.49
N LEU A 82 -2.72 2.81 -11.08
CA LEU A 82 -3.30 3.90 -11.83
C LEU A 82 -3.54 5.12 -10.95
N GLU A 83 -4.15 4.91 -9.77
CA GLU A 83 -4.45 5.99 -8.84
C GLU A 83 -3.18 6.63 -8.29
N PHE A 84 -2.16 5.83 -8.01
CA PHE A 84 -0.89 6.35 -7.55
C PHE A 84 -0.21 7.20 -8.62
N GLN A 85 -0.23 6.75 -9.86
CA GLN A 85 0.34 7.52 -10.97
C GLN A 85 -0.36 8.86 -11.16
N LYS A 86 -1.68 8.89 -11.01
CA LYS A 86 -2.44 10.14 -11.08
C LYS A 86 -2.03 11.11 -9.97
N HIS A 87 -1.75 10.57 -8.79
CA HIS A 87 -1.41 11.39 -7.63
C HIS A 87 -0.04 12.05 -7.76
N ILE A 88 0.94 11.32 -8.30
CA ILE A 88 2.32 11.81 -8.40
C ILE A 88 2.60 12.56 -9.70
N THR A 89 1.67 12.55 -10.65
CA THR A 89 1.80 13.28 -11.90
C THR A 89 1.15 14.66 -11.79
#